data_36e3bee951f10335fb1b548cba9af7f7
#
_entry.id   36e3bee951f10335fb1b548cba9af7f7
#
_cell.length_a   1.000
_cell.length_b   1.000
_cell.length_c   1.000
_cell.angle_alpha   90.00
_cell.angle_beta   90.00
_cell.angle_gamma   90.00
#
_symmetry.space_group_name_H-M   'P 1'
#
loop_
_entity.id
_entity.type
_entity.pdbx_description
1 polymer ?
#
loop_
_entity_poly.entity_id
_entity_poly.type
_entity_poly.pdbx_seq_one_letter_code
_entity_poly.pdbx_strand_id
1 'polypeptide(L)'
;VGMTFRHDRGHFVRALYEGIAFSLRDALEQLRAQNLDMCEARIIGGGARSATWRQIVADILGISMLVPRVTDASFGAALIAGVGIGVFADEGAAAEQCVSVIARHDPDSARRSMYEEMYGIYHDAALQLIQVNHRLSALAKV
;
A
#
# COMPACT_ATOMS: atom_id res chain seq x y z
N VAL A 1 2.64 11.38 16.80
CA VAL A 1 1.55 12.05 17.55
C VAL A 1 0.88 11.01 18.45
N GLY A 2 0.36 11.42 19.64
CA GLY A 2 -0.40 10.53 20.53
C GLY A 2 0.39 9.49 21.32
N MET A 3 1.71 9.54 21.34
CA MET A 3 2.54 8.60 22.07
C MET A 3 2.40 8.79 23.61
N THR A 4 2.28 7.65 24.33
CA THR A 4 2.22 7.60 25.79
C THR A 4 3.15 6.52 26.32
N PHE A 5 3.36 6.45 27.66
CA PHE A 5 4.15 5.40 28.31
C PHE A 5 3.55 3.99 28.22
N ARG A 6 2.33 3.84 27.66
CA ARG A 6 1.69 2.53 27.43
C ARG A 6 2.12 1.88 26.11
N HIS A 7 2.83 2.63 25.26
CA HIS A 7 3.26 2.14 23.94
C HIS A 7 4.62 1.45 24.04
N ASP A 8 4.68 0.23 23.57
CA ASP A 8 5.88 -0.57 23.43
C ASP A 8 6.42 -0.56 21.98
N ARG A 9 7.51 -1.30 21.74
CA ARG A 9 8.14 -1.41 20.43
C ARG A 9 7.16 -1.91 19.35
N GLY A 10 6.27 -2.84 19.70
CA GLY A 10 5.29 -3.39 18.77
C GLY A 10 4.32 -2.31 18.25
N HIS A 11 3.88 -1.43 19.13
CA HIS A 11 3.01 -0.30 18.77
C HIS A 11 3.72 0.66 17.81
N PHE A 12 5.03 0.93 18.00
CA PHE A 12 5.79 1.78 17.07
C PHE A 12 5.91 1.17 15.67
N VAL A 13 6.25 -0.13 15.60
CA VAL A 13 6.35 -0.83 14.31
C VAL A 13 5.00 -0.87 13.61
N ARG A 14 3.92 -1.12 14.34
CA ARG A 14 2.57 -1.11 13.80
C ARG A 14 2.18 0.28 13.28
N ALA A 15 2.45 1.33 14.05
CA ALA A 15 2.16 2.71 13.63
C ALA A 15 2.91 3.10 12.35
N LEU A 16 4.16 2.62 12.16
CA LEU A 16 4.90 2.81 10.91
C LEU A 16 4.19 2.12 9.74
N TYR A 17 3.75 0.88 9.90
CA TYR A 17 3.00 0.16 8.86
C TYR A 17 1.68 0.86 8.54
N GLU A 18 0.92 1.23 9.55
CA GLU A 18 -0.36 1.93 9.37
C GLU A 18 -0.16 3.30 8.69
N GLY A 19 0.85 4.07 9.08
CA GLY A 19 1.17 5.35 8.45
C GLY A 19 1.53 5.22 6.97
N ILE A 20 2.32 4.20 6.60
CA ILE A 20 2.61 3.92 5.19
C ILE A 20 1.33 3.48 4.45
N ALA A 21 0.49 2.64 5.05
CA ALA A 21 -0.76 2.20 4.43
C ALA A 21 -1.76 3.36 4.27
N PHE A 22 -1.82 4.33 5.20
CA PHE A 22 -2.62 5.54 5.03
C PHE A 22 -2.13 6.41 3.87
N SER A 23 -0.81 6.53 3.66
CA SER A 23 -0.30 7.25 2.48
C SER A 23 -0.64 6.56 1.16
N LEU A 24 -0.70 5.22 1.14
CA LEU A 24 -1.21 4.47 -0.02
C LEU A 24 -2.71 4.71 -0.21
N ARG A 25 -3.46 4.84 0.87
CA ARG A 25 -4.89 5.17 0.82
C ARG A 25 -5.10 6.57 0.23
N ASP A 26 -4.30 7.58 0.58
CA ASP A 26 -4.37 8.90 -0.05
C ASP A 26 -4.26 8.80 -1.57
N ALA A 27 -3.32 7.99 -2.07
CA ALA A 27 -3.17 7.75 -3.51
C ALA A 27 -4.40 7.05 -4.11
N LEU A 28 -4.96 6.06 -3.42
CA LEU A 28 -6.18 5.36 -3.84
C LEU A 28 -7.39 6.30 -3.90
N GLU A 29 -7.56 7.18 -2.92
CA GLU A 29 -8.65 8.16 -2.91
C GLU A 29 -8.52 9.17 -4.07
N GLN A 30 -7.28 9.54 -4.47
CA GLN A 30 -7.07 10.36 -5.66
C GLN A 30 -7.49 9.65 -6.95
N LEU A 31 -7.26 8.35 -7.06
CA LEU A 31 -7.72 7.55 -8.21
C LEU A 31 -9.25 7.43 -8.22
N ARG A 32 -9.87 7.18 -7.07
CA ARG A 32 -11.32 7.14 -6.91
C ARG A 32 -11.98 8.47 -7.30
N ALA A 33 -11.36 9.59 -6.94
CA ALA A 33 -11.84 10.93 -7.34
C ALA A 33 -11.82 11.14 -8.86
N GLN A 34 -11.04 10.35 -9.61
CA GLN A 34 -11.03 10.33 -11.07
C GLN A 34 -11.94 9.25 -11.68
N ASN A 35 -12.86 8.68 -10.91
CA ASN A 35 -13.75 7.58 -11.28
C ASN A 35 -13.02 6.28 -11.66
N LEU A 36 -11.81 6.08 -11.15
CA LEU A 36 -11.08 4.82 -11.26
C LEU A 36 -11.35 3.99 -10.01
N ASP A 37 -12.39 3.18 -10.06
CA ASP A 37 -12.76 2.32 -8.93
C ASP A 37 -11.96 1.01 -8.98
N MET A 38 -11.26 0.72 -7.90
CA MET A 38 -10.44 -0.48 -7.75
C MET A 38 -10.95 -1.31 -6.59
N CYS A 39 -11.23 -2.60 -6.84
CA CYS A 39 -11.67 -3.55 -5.82
C CYS A 39 -10.55 -4.48 -5.34
N GLU A 40 -9.44 -4.55 -6.07
CA GLU A 40 -8.28 -5.36 -5.71
C GLU A 40 -6.97 -4.73 -6.19
N ALA A 41 -5.87 -5.05 -5.51
CA ALA A 41 -4.52 -4.64 -5.90
C ALA A 41 -3.52 -5.79 -5.71
N ARG A 42 -2.42 -5.78 -6.46
CA ARG A 42 -1.32 -6.73 -6.28
C ARG A 42 -0.22 -6.10 -5.45
N ILE A 43 0.24 -6.83 -4.42
CA ILE A 43 1.36 -6.41 -3.57
C ILE A 43 2.64 -7.14 -3.97
N ILE A 44 3.67 -6.37 -4.31
CA ILE A 44 4.98 -6.86 -4.74
C ILE A 44 6.10 -6.29 -3.87
N GLY A 45 7.33 -6.76 -4.09
CA GLY A 45 8.51 -6.31 -3.37
C GLY A 45 8.65 -6.92 -1.98
N GLY A 46 9.54 -6.35 -1.15
CA GLY A 46 9.86 -6.86 0.18
C GLY A 46 8.67 -6.91 1.14
N GLY A 47 7.76 -5.95 1.07
CA GLY A 47 6.54 -5.90 1.87
C GLY A 47 5.61 -7.09 1.62
N ALA A 48 5.60 -7.65 0.40
CA ALA A 48 4.79 -8.81 0.06
C ALA A 48 5.11 -10.07 0.88
N ARG A 49 6.26 -10.12 1.55
CA ARG A 49 6.68 -11.26 2.40
C ARG A 49 6.00 -11.27 3.77
N SER A 50 5.52 -10.14 4.27
CA SER A 50 4.88 -10.02 5.59
C SER A 50 3.37 -10.17 5.49
N ALA A 51 2.82 -11.25 6.05
CA ALA A 51 1.37 -11.47 6.12
C ALA A 51 0.67 -10.36 6.92
N THR A 52 1.28 -9.90 8.02
CA THR A 52 0.77 -8.80 8.84
C THR A 52 0.69 -7.51 8.04
N TRP A 53 1.72 -7.17 7.27
CA TRP A 53 1.73 -6.00 6.41
C TRP A 53 0.62 -6.07 5.34
N ARG A 54 0.50 -7.20 4.66
CA ARG A 54 -0.54 -7.41 3.64
C ARG A 54 -1.95 -7.22 4.19
N GLN A 55 -2.20 -7.72 5.42
CA GLN A 55 -3.50 -7.56 6.07
C GLN A 55 -3.76 -6.12 6.48
N ILE A 56 -2.77 -5.41 7.06
CA ILE A 56 -2.90 -3.99 7.41
C ILE A 56 -3.22 -3.15 6.17
N VAL A 57 -2.55 -3.41 5.05
CA VAL A 57 -2.82 -2.69 3.79
C VAL A 57 -4.23 -2.99 3.29
N ALA A 58 -4.67 -4.26 3.28
CA ALA A 58 -6.02 -4.63 2.88
C ALA A 58 -7.08 -3.93 3.74
N ASP A 59 -6.91 -3.96 5.07
CA ASP A 59 -7.84 -3.36 6.03
C ASP A 59 -7.96 -1.84 5.86
N ILE A 60 -6.83 -1.14 5.66
CA ILE A 60 -6.79 0.32 5.53
C ILE A 60 -7.28 0.80 4.16
N LEU A 61 -6.90 0.13 3.08
CA LEU A 61 -7.35 0.48 1.73
C LEU A 61 -8.80 0.07 1.46
N GLY A 62 -9.32 -0.90 2.20
CA GLY A 62 -10.65 -1.45 1.99
C GLY A 62 -10.78 -2.23 0.68
N ILE A 63 -9.69 -2.75 0.13
CA ILE A 63 -9.64 -3.57 -1.08
C ILE A 63 -8.84 -4.85 -0.86
N SER A 64 -9.10 -5.87 -1.66
CA SER A 64 -8.38 -7.14 -1.58
C SER A 64 -6.93 -7.00 -2.05
N MET A 65 -5.99 -7.52 -1.27
CA MET A 65 -4.58 -7.57 -1.63
C MET A 65 -4.20 -8.96 -2.15
N LEU A 66 -3.83 -9.03 -3.42
CA LEU A 66 -3.38 -10.26 -4.08
C LEU A 66 -1.86 -10.38 -4.03
N VAL A 67 -1.37 -11.58 -3.70
CA VAL A 67 0.07 -11.86 -3.64
C VAL A 67 0.44 -12.72 -4.85
N PRO A 68 1.15 -12.18 -5.83
CA PRO A 68 1.63 -12.99 -6.94
C PRO A 68 2.75 -13.95 -6.48
N ARG A 69 2.92 -15.06 -7.19
CA ARG A 69 3.98 -16.04 -6.92
C ARG A 69 5.36 -15.42 -7.02
N VAL A 70 5.57 -14.55 -8.00
CA VAL A 70 6.81 -13.78 -8.17
C VAL A 70 6.52 -12.34 -7.77
N THR A 71 7.18 -11.89 -6.70
CA THR A 71 6.99 -10.55 -6.12
C THR A 71 8.12 -9.59 -6.48
N ASP A 72 9.05 -10.00 -7.32
CA ASP A 72 10.18 -9.17 -7.76
C ASP A 72 9.78 -8.29 -8.96
N ALA A 73 10.16 -7.02 -8.93
CA ALA A 73 9.86 -6.07 -10.01
C ALA A 73 10.55 -6.44 -11.34
N SER A 74 11.68 -7.14 -11.30
CA SER A 74 12.40 -7.63 -12.48
C SER A 74 11.55 -8.60 -13.32
N PHE A 75 10.62 -9.33 -12.69
CA PHE A 75 9.70 -10.21 -13.39
C PHE A 75 8.76 -9.40 -14.32
N GLY A 76 8.22 -8.29 -13.84
CA GLY A 76 7.41 -7.40 -14.68
C GLY A 76 8.20 -6.82 -15.87
N ALA A 77 9.44 -6.40 -15.61
CA ALA A 77 10.33 -5.92 -16.68
C ALA A 77 10.60 -7.00 -17.74
N ALA A 78 10.79 -8.26 -17.32
CA ALA A 78 10.98 -9.39 -18.25
C ALA A 78 9.72 -9.66 -19.10
N LEU A 79 8.51 -9.52 -18.53
CA LEU A 79 7.26 -9.65 -19.30
C LEU A 79 7.14 -8.56 -20.38
N ILE A 80 7.43 -7.30 -20.03
CA ILE A 80 7.44 -6.17 -20.96
C ILE A 80 8.46 -6.39 -22.07
N ALA A 81 9.66 -6.84 -21.74
CA ALA A 81 10.67 -7.19 -22.74
C ALA A 81 10.20 -8.30 -23.69
N GLY A 82 9.49 -9.32 -23.15
CA GLY A 82 8.86 -10.38 -23.93
C GLY A 82 7.83 -9.88 -24.94
N VAL A 83 7.02 -8.89 -24.54
CA VAL A 83 6.10 -8.19 -25.46
C VAL A 83 6.90 -7.46 -26.54
N GLY A 84 7.95 -6.72 -26.17
CA GLY A 84 8.76 -5.94 -27.10
C GLY A 84 9.46 -6.77 -28.19
N ILE A 85 9.77 -8.03 -27.90
CA ILE A 85 10.38 -8.97 -28.89
C ILE A 85 9.36 -9.94 -29.53
N GLY A 86 8.05 -9.75 -29.26
CA GLY A 86 6.99 -10.54 -29.88
C GLY A 86 6.77 -11.94 -29.29
N VAL A 87 7.26 -12.24 -28.09
CA VAL A 87 6.98 -13.50 -27.36
C VAL A 87 5.53 -13.50 -26.87
N PHE A 88 5.01 -12.35 -26.45
CA PHE A 88 3.62 -12.14 -26.07
C PHE A 88 2.98 -11.11 -27.00
N ALA A 89 1.69 -11.26 -27.27
CA ALA A 89 0.94 -10.35 -28.15
C ALA A 89 0.83 -8.94 -27.53
N ASP A 90 0.61 -8.87 -26.21
CA ASP A 90 0.48 -7.66 -25.41
C ASP A 90 0.77 -7.95 -23.93
N GLU A 91 0.74 -6.91 -23.09
CA GLU A 91 0.97 -7.00 -21.66
C GLU A 91 -0.10 -7.84 -20.93
N GLY A 92 -1.35 -7.80 -21.40
CA GLY A 92 -2.47 -8.59 -20.87
C GLY A 92 -2.21 -10.08 -21.07
N ALA A 93 -1.87 -10.50 -22.29
CA ALA A 93 -1.53 -11.88 -22.61
C ALA A 93 -0.31 -12.38 -21.82
N ALA A 94 0.72 -11.53 -21.65
CA ALA A 94 1.88 -11.85 -20.83
C ALA A 94 1.50 -12.07 -19.36
N ALA A 95 0.66 -11.19 -18.80
CA ALA A 95 0.19 -11.30 -17.42
C ALA A 95 -0.69 -12.54 -17.20
N GLU A 96 -1.63 -12.83 -18.11
CA GLU A 96 -2.51 -14.01 -18.03
C GLU A 96 -1.72 -15.32 -18.05
N GLN A 97 -0.68 -15.41 -18.88
CA GLN A 97 0.13 -16.61 -19.01
C GLN A 97 1.12 -16.81 -17.87
N CYS A 98 1.68 -15.74 -17.32
CA CYS A 98 2.84 -15.81 -16.44
C CYS A 98 2.55 -15.44 -14.98
N VAL A 99 1.51 -14.63 -14.71
CA VAL A 99 1.22 -14.19 -13.33
C VAL A 99 0.21 -15.12 -12.67
N SER A 100 0.66 -15.80 -11.63
CA SER A 100 -0.23 -16.60 -10.77
C SER A 100 -0.32 -16.01 -9.36
N VAL A 101 -1.52 -15.94 -8.79
CA VAL A 101 -1.77 -15.48 -7.42
C VAL A 101 -1.68 -16.67 -6.48
N ILE A 102 -0.91 -16.53 -5.40
CA ILE A 102 -0.68 -17.59 -4.40
C ILE A 102 -1.35 -17.31 -3.05
N ALA A 103 -1.75 -16.06 -2.81
CA ALA A 103 -2.47 -15.69 -1.59
C ALA A 103 -3.34 -14.45 -1.84
N ARG A 104 -4.41 -14.33 -1.05
CA ARG A 104 -5.34 -13.22 -1.03
C ARG A 104 -5.58 -12.79 0.42
N HIS A 105 -5.62 -11.50 0.66
CA HIS A 105 -5.98 -10.90 1.93
C HIS A 105 -7.15 -9.95 1.70
N ASP A 106 -8.33 -10.34 2.17
CA ASP A 106 -9.51 -9.49 2.12
C ASP A 106 -9.54 -8.55 3.33
N PRO A 107 -10.14 -7.35 3.18
CA PRO A 107 -10.32 -6.43 4.29
C PRO A 107 -11.16 -7.05 5.41
N ASP A 108 -10.74 -6.86 6.66
CA ASP A 108 -11.53 -7.26 7.83
C ASP A 108 -12.60 -6.19 8.13
N SER A 109 -13.86 -6.54 7.86
CA SER A 109 -14.99 -5.64 8.08
C SER A 109 -15.13 -5.16 9.53
N ALA A 110 -14.67 -5.95 10.51
CA ALA A 110 -14.70 -5.57 11.92
C ALA A 110 -13.76 -4.41 12.26
N ARG A 111 -12.74 -4.18 11.45
CA ARG A 111 -11.75 -3.11 11.64
C ARG A 111 -12.06 -1.86 10.83
N ARG A 112 -13.04 -1.93 9.94
CA ARG A 112 -13.32 -0.87 8.98
C ARG A 112 -13.59 0.47 9.67
N SER A 113 -14.53 0.52 10.62
CA SER A 113 -14.89 1.76 11.31
C SER A 113 -13.71 2.40 12.05
N MET A 114 -12.89 1.58 12.70
CA MET A 114 -11.68 2.03 13.38
C MET A 114 -10.68 2.68 12.39
N TYR A 115 -10.42 2.03 11.25
CA TYR A 115 -9.48 2.57 10.27
C TYR A 115 -10.02 3.78 9.51
N GLU A 116 -11.35 3.91 9.34
CA GLU A 116 -11.95 5.14 8.80
C GLU A 116 -11.72 6.33 9.75
N GLU A 117 -11.95 6.14 11.04
CA GLU A 117 -11.70 7.18 12.04
C GLU A 117 -10.20 7.54 12.12
N MET A 118 -9.32 6.54 12.17
CA MET A 118 -7.88 6.75 12.18
C MET A 118 -7.36 7.47 10.93
N TYR A 119 -7.92 7.16 9.77
CA TYR A 119 -7.56 7.84 8.51
C TYR A 119 -7.95 9.32 8.56
N GLY A 120 -9.14 9.66 9.07
CA GLY A 120 -9.54 11.06 9.28
C GLY A 120 -8.54 11.81 10.17
N ILE A 121 -8.16 11.21 11.30
CA ILE A 121 -7.17 11.79 12.22
C ILE A 121 -5.79 11.93 11.56
N TYR A 122 -5.36 10.93 10.78
CA TYR A 122 -4.11 10.96 10.02
C TYR A 122 -4.08 12.13 9.03
N HIS A 123 -5.16 12.30 8.26
CA HIS A 123 -5.29 13.37 7.27
C HIS A 123 -5.27 14.75 7.93
N ASP A 124 -6.02 14.95 9.01
CA ASP A 124 -6.04 16.19 9.77
C ASP A 124 -4.66 16.52 10.36
N ALA A 125 -3.99 15.53 10.95
CA ALA A 125 -2.64 15.70 11.48
C ALA A 125 -1.63 16.05 10.37
N ALA A 126 -1.72 15.42 9.21
CA ALA A 126 -0.87 15.72 8.06
C ALA A 126 -1.01 17.17 7.63
N LEU A 127 -2.24 17.69 7.49
CA LEU A 127 -2.51 19.08 7.13
C LEU A 127 -1.96 20.07 8.15
N GLN A 128 -2.16 19.81 9.45
CA GLN A 128 -1.69 20.69 10.52
C GLN A 128 -0.17 20.71 10.65
N LEU A 129 0.50 19.61 10.29
CA LEU A 129 1.95 19.48 10.42
C LEU A 129 2.73 19.93 9.16
N ILE A 130 2.08 20.32 8.07
CA ILE A 130 2.75 20.73 6.81
C ILE A 130 3.84 21.76 7.06
N GLN A 131 3.53 22.86 7.77
CA GLN A 131 4.49 23.93 8.04
C GLN A 131 5.64 23.48 8.94
N VAL A 132 5.35 22.63 9.92
CA VAL A 132 6.36 22.06 10.82
C VAL A 132 7.30 21.14 10.02
N ASN A 133 6.74 20.28 9.19
CA ASN A 133 7.52 19.36 8.35
C ASN A 133 8.40 20.11 7.34
N HIS A 134 7.92 21.19 6.72
CA HIS A 134 8.73 22.02 5.84
C HIS A 134 9.92 22.63 6.56
N ARG A 135 9.71 23.15 7.79
CA ARG A 135 10.79 23.72 8.60
C ARG A 135 11.82 22.66 9.00
N LEU A 136 11.38 21.46 9.40
CA LEU A 136 12.28 20.35 9.73
C LEU A 136 13.10 19.91 8.51
N SER A 137 12.45 19.77 7.36
CA SER A 137 13.14 19.40 6.11
C SER A 137 14.17 20.43 5.67
N ALA A 138 13.94 21.72 5.94
CA ALA A 138 14.91 22.79 5.65
C ALA A 138 16.15 22.68 6.53
N LEU A 139 16.00 22.27 7.80
CA LEU A 139 17.12 22.06 8.72
C LEU A 139 17.93 20.79 8.39
N ALA A 140 17.30 19.76 7.85
CA ALA A 140 17.96 18.49 7.50
C ALA A 140 18.83 18.57 6.22
N LYS A 141 18.83 19.70 5.51
CA LYS A 141 19.66 19.94 4.30
C LYS A 141 21.02 20.56 4.61
N VAL A 142 21.42 20.62 5.89
CA VAL A 142 22.73 21.10 6.34
C VAL A 142 23.71 19.95 6.47
#